data_f15e2e2a5d72c1358115d215261e990b
#
_entry.id   f15e2e2a5d72c1358115d215261e990b
#
_cell.length_a   1.000
_cell.length_b   1.000
_cell.length_c   1.000
_cell.angle_alpha   90.00
_cell.angle_beta   90.00
_cell.angle_gamma   90.00
#
_symmetry.space_group_name_H-M   'P 1'
#
loop_
_entity.id
_entity.type
_entity.pdbx_description
1 polymer ?
#
loop_
_entity_poly.entity_id
_entity_poly.type
_entity_poly.pdbx_seq_one_letter_code
_entity_poly.pdbx_strand_id
1 'polypeptide(L)'
;LEYIKTRVPSTTSFLLWGEDPKADIHVKTMDIALGHREVQVTFGNKHFILDIPFPDIASYENCMNAVSILLLKQYSPNVIISRVQQLSAIAMRMEIKDGINNCTLVNDYYNSDPSSFQLALNILATQDASKERVVILSDFMDTGKSGDDLYPSIAETLRQANISLFIGIGKHLSEHRHDFAANSRFYEDTEHF
;
A
#
# COMPACT_ATOMS: atom_id res chain seq x y z
N LEU A 1 2.83 13.16 16.14
CA LEU A 1 1.82 13.19 17.20
C LEU A 1 1.53 14.61 17.67
N GLU A 2 2.55 15.44 17.98
CA GLU A 2 2.35 16.83 18.48
C GLU A 2 1.52 17.67 17.51
N TYR A 3 1.75 17.56 16.21
CA TYR A 3 0.95 18.23 15.19
C TYR A 3 -0.55 17.88 15.25
N ILE A 4 -0.90 16.65 15.56
CA ILE A 4 -2.30 16.22 15.71
C ILE A 4 -2.89 16.74 17.02
N LYS A 5 -2.14 16.65 18.11
CA LYS A 5 -2.58 17.11 19.44
C LYS A 5 -3.00 18.60 19.46
N THR A 6 -2.34 19.43 18.65
CA THR A 6 -2.67 20.85 18.55
C THR A 6 -3.95 21.14 17.75
N ARG A 7 -4.51 20.15 17.06
CA ARG A 7 -5.66 20.29 16.15
C ARG A 7 -6.92 19.55 16.58
N VAL A 8 -6.85 18.82 17.68
CA VAL A 8 -7.99 18.10 18.23
C VAL A 8 -8.35 18.67 19.62
N PRO A 9 -9.59 18.49 20.09
CA PRO A 9 -9.99 18.92 21.44
C PRO A 9 -9.06 18.34 22.50
N SER A 10 -8.79 19.12 23.58
CA SER A 10 -7.94 18.67 24.70
C SER A 10 -8.47 17.44 25.44
N THR A 11 -9.75 17.13 25.25
CA THR A 11 -10.41 15.92 25.78
C THR A 11 -10.16 14.66 24.95
N THR A 12 -9.47 14.77 23.81
CA THR A 12 -9.18 13.63 22.94
C THR A 12 -8.10 12.74 23.57
N SER A 13 -8.43 11.47 23.74
CA SER A 13 -7.47 10.46 24.16
C SER A 13 -6.80 9.81 22.94
N PHE A 14 -5.53 9.51 23.05
CA PHE A 14 -4.75 8.85 22.03
C PHE A 14 -4.39 7.44 22.47
N LEU A 15 -4.49 6.48 21.58
CA LEU A 15 -3.93 5.16 21.73
C LEU A 15 -2.85 5.00 20.67
N LEU A 16 -1.61 4.88 21.09
CA LEU A 16 -0.45 4.81 20.20
C LEU A 16 0.01 3.38 20.08
N TRP A 17 0.31 2.95 18.87
CA TRP A 17 1.00 1.69 18.65
C TRP A 17 2.26 1.91 17.80
N GLY A 18 3.27 1.08 18.00
CA GLY A 18 4.52 1.15 17.26
C GLY A 18 5.68 0.48 17.97
N GLU A 19 6.87 0.60 17.38
CA GLU A 19 8.12 0.02 17.92
C GLU A 19 8.74 0.88 19.03
N ASP A 20 8.27 2.12 19.24
CA ASP A 20 8.72 2.93 20.37
C ASP A 20 8.26 2.26 21.68
N PRO A 21 9.19 1.97 22.63
CA PRO A 21 8.84 1.40 23.95
C PRO A 21 7.84 2.25 24.74
N LYS A 22 7.63 3.52 24.39
CA LYS A 22 6.66 4.41 25.00
C LYS A 22 5.26 4.31 24.38
N ALA A 23 5.09 3.54 23.31
CA ALA A 23 3.77 3.31 22.73
C ALA A 23 2.88 2.53 23.72
N ASP A 24 1.58 2.86 23.74
CA ASP A 24 0.59 2.13 24.56
C ASP A 24 0.49 0.66 24.16
N ILE A 25 0.58 0.40 22.86
CA ILE A 25 0.72 -0.95 22.30
C ILE A 25 2.12 -1.03 21.68
N HIS A 26 3.04 -1.66 22.39
CA HIS A 26 4.38 -1.87 21.88
C HIS A 26 4.39 -3.08 20.94
N VAL A 27 4.95 -2.91 19.75
CA VAL A 27 5.09 -3.96 18.75
C VAL A 27 6.55 -4.15 18.37
N LYS A 28 6.94 -5.38 18.09
CA LYS A 28 8.26 -5.71 17.58
C LYS A 28 8.11 -6.68 16.42
N THR A 29 8.51 -6.28 15.23
CA THR A 29 8.60 -7.20 14.09
C THR A 29 9.70 -8.21 14.35
N MET A 30 9.36 -9.50 14.29
CA MET A 30 10.27 -10.62 14.53
C MET A 30 10.80 -11.19 13.23
N ASP A 31 9.93 -11.39 12.23
CA ASP A 31 10.26 -11.93 10.93
C ASP A 31 9.31 -11.42 9.85
N ILE A 32 9.80 -11.40 8.60
CA ILE A 32 9.00 -11.11 7.40
C ILE A 32 9.44 -12.14 6.35
N ALA A 33 8.64 -13.17 6.16
CA ALA A 33 8.95 -14.25 5.22
C ALA A 33 7.70 -14.84 4.56
N LEU A 34 7.85 -15.35 3.35
CA LEU A 34 6.83 -16.15 2.63
C LEU A 34 5.42 -15.54 2.60
N GLY A 35 5.33 -14.20 2.52
CA GLY A 35 4.03 -13.52 2.49
C GLY A 35 3.42 -13.22 3.86
N HIS A 36 4.15 -13.46 4.94
CA HIS A 36 3.71 -13.26 6.32
C HIS A 36 4.64 -12.32 7.07
N ARG A 37 4.11 -11.67 8.10
CA ARG A 37 4.85 -10.85 9.06
C ARG A 37 4.55 -11.31 10.48
N GLU A 38 5.56 -11.83 11.19
CA GLU A 38 5.45 -12.18 12.59
C GLU A 38 5.75 -10.96 13.48
N VAL A 39 4.82 -10.63 14.37
CA VAL A 39 4.89 -9.45 15.23
C VAL A 39 4.59 -9.82 16.66
N GLN A 40 5.52 -9.50 17.56
CA GLN A 40 5.28 -9.55 19.00
C GLN A 40 4.52 -8.30 19.43
N VAL A 41 3.42 -8.48 20.15
CA VAL A 41 2.54 -7.41 20.64
C VAL A 41 2.53 -7.42 22.17
N THR A 42 2.71 -6.25 22.76
CA THR A 42 2.61 -6.02 24.21
C THR A 42 1.61 -4.89 24.47
N PHE A 43 0.58 -5.15 25.26
CA PHE A 43 -0.40 -4.17 25.71
C PHE A 43 -0.80 -4.42 27.19
N GLY A 44 -0.35 -3.56 28.08
CA GLY A 44 -0.49 -3.78 29.52
C GLY A 44 0.17 -5.09 29.94
N ASN A 45 -0.59 -6.02 30.52
CA ASN A 45 -0.14 -7.35 30.91
C ASN A 45 -0.34 -8.43 29.84
N LYS A 46 -0.80 -8.06 28.66
CA LYS A 46 -1.00 -8.98 27.54
C LYS A 46 0.25 -9.02 26.68
N HIS A 47 0.76 -10.22 26.43
CA HIS A 47 1.91 -10.48 25.55
C HIS A 47 1.54 -11.63 24.62
N PHE A 48 1.64 -11.43 23.32
CA PHE A 48 1.30 -12.45 22.34
C PHE A 48 1.99 -12.18 21.01
N ILE A 49 1.97 -13.18 20.13
CA ILE A 49 2.52 -13.09 18.79
C ILE A 49 1.37 -13.12 17.78
N LEU A 50 1.43 -12.25 16.81
CA LEU A 50 0.57 -12.24 15.63
C LEU A 50 1.36 -12.72 14.42
N ASP A 51 0.79 -13.67 13.70
CA ASP A 51 1.20 -14.02 12.35
C ASP A 51 0.24 -13.30 11.38
N ILE A 52 0.70 -12.20 10.82
CA ILE A 52 -0.08 -11.33 9.94
C ILE A 52 0.16 -11.76 8.49
N PRO A 53 -0.87 -12.18 7.73
CA PRO A 53 -0.71 -12.70 6.38
C PRO A 53 -0.51 -11.59 5.33
N PHE A 54 0.28 -10.57 5.68
CA PHE A 54 0.62 -9.44 4.83
C PHE A 54 2.07 -9.02 5.03
N PRO A 55 2.94 -9.12 4.01
CA PRO A 55 4.32 -8.67 4.12
C PRO A 55 4.46 -7.15 3.95
N ASP A 56 3.54 -6.53 3.20
CA ASP A 56 3.59 -5.10 2.89
C ASP A 56 3.21 -4.23 4.08
N ILE A 57 3.79 -3.03 4.12
CA ILE A 57 3.64 -2.12 5.25
C ILE A 57 2.22 -1.57 5.39
N ALA A 58 1.52 -1.31 4.28
CA ALA A 58 0.20 -0.70 4.33
C ALA A 58 -0.86 -1.67 4.88
N SER A 59 -0.86 -2.93 4.42
CA SER A 59 -1.73 -3.99 4.96
C SER A 59 -1.40 -4.30 6.42
N TYR A 60 -0.11 -4.30 6.77
CA TYR A 60 0.34 -4.44 8.15
C TYR A 60 -0.21 -3.32 9.04
N GLU A 61 -0.04 -2.06 8.65
CA GLU A 61 -0.55 -0.91 9.43
C GLU A 61 -2.06 -0.95 9.59
N ASN A 62 -2.80 -1.28 8.53
CA ASN A 62 -4.26 -1.44 8.59
C ASN A 62 -4.67 -2.57 9.55
N CYS A 63 -3.97 -3.71 9.52
CA CYS A 63 -4.18 -4.80 10.46
C CYS A 63 -3.93 -4.35 11.90
N MET A 64 -2.81 -3.67 12.17
CA MET A 64 -2.46 -3.19 13.50
C MET A 64 -3.42 -2.11 14.02
N ASN A 65 -3.95 -1.25 13.15
CA ASN A 65 -5.01 -0.30 13.52
C ASN A 65 -6.26 -1.05 13.99
N ALA A 66 -6.69 -2.11 13.28
CA ALA A 66 -7.82 -2.95 13.70
C ALA A 66 -7.52 -3.69 15.02
N VAL A 67 -6.34 -4.29 15.16
CA VAL A 67 -5.87 -4.95 16.39
C VAL A 67 -5.90 -3.98 17.58
N SER A 68 -5.46 -2.75 17.39
CA SER A 68 -5.45 -1.70 18.42
C SER A 68 -6.85 -1.40 18.94
N ILE A 69 -7.83 -1.30 18.03
CA ILE A 69 -9.24 -1.12 18.40
C ILE A 69 -9.78 -2.34 19.17
N LEU A 70 -9.45 -3.55 18.73
CA LEU A 70 -9.88 -4.78 19.42
C LEU A 70 -9.27 -4.87 20.83
N LEU A 71 -8.01 -4.51 21.00
CA LEU A 71 -7.35 -4.46 22.31
C LEU A 71 -7.99 -3.41 23.23
N LEU A 72 -8.30 -2.21 22.71
CA LEU A 72 -9.02 -1.17 23.43
C LEU A 72 -10.42 -1.63 23.85
N LYS A 73 -11.11 -2.42 23.01
CA LYS A 73 -12.39 -3.07 23.30
C LYS A 73 -12.26 -4.32 24.17
N GLN A 74 -11.06 -4.60 24.70
CA GLN A 74 -10.75 -5.69 25.65
C GLN A 74 -10.98 -7.10 25.10
N TYR A 75 -10.93 -7.29 23.79
CA TYR A 75 -10.91 -8.64 23.22
C TYR A 75 -9.69 -9.42 23.72
N SER A 76 -9.85 -10.73 23.90
CA SER A 76 -8.75 -11.58 24.32
C SER A 76 -7.73 -11.79 23.21
N PRO A 77 -6.42 -11.96 23.54
CA PRO A 77 -5.40 -12.27 22.55
C PRO A 77 -5.74 -13.45 21.65
N ASN A 78 -6.31 -14.52 22.20
CA ASN A 78 -6.66 -15.71 21.43
C ASN A 78 -7.72 -15.41 20.33
N VAL A 79 -8.70 -14.56 20.62
CA VAL A 79 -9.67 -14.13 19.63
C VAL A 79 -9.00 -13.30 18.54
N ILE A 80 -8.14 -12.35 18.92
CA ILE A 80 -7.42 -11.49 17.98
C ILE A 80 -6.53 -12.35 17.06
N ILE A 81 -5.72 -13.24 17.61
CA ILE A 81 -4.84 -14.15 16.86
C ILE A 81 -5.67 -14.96 15.84
N SER A 82 -6.73 -15.61 16.33
CA SER A 82 -7.60 -16.45 15.46
C SER A 82 -8.23 -15.64 14.31
N ARG A 83 -8.58 -14.37 14.52
CA ARG A 83 -9.17 -13.52 13.48
C ARG A 83 -8.14 -12.99 12.51
N VAL A 84 -6.96 -12.61 12.99
CA VAL A 84 -5.86 -12.15 12.14
C VAL A 84 -5.42 -13.26 11.17
N GLN A 85 -5.34 -14.51 11.65
CA GLN A 85 -4.99 -15.66 10.81
C GLN A 85 -6.02 -15.98 9.71
N GLN A 86 -7.25 -15.48 9.84
CA GLN A 86 -8.31 -15.64 8.83
C GLN A 86 -8.34 -14.52 7.80
N LEU A 87 -7.50 -13.49 7.96
CA LEU A 87 -7.42 -12.41 6.98
C LEU A 87 -6.82 -12.93 5.67
N SER A 88 -7.27 -12.37 4.59
CA SER A 88 -6.71 -12.60 3.26
C SER A 88 -6.54 -11.27 2.54
N ALA A 89 -5.63 -11.22 1.58
CA ALA A 89 -5.47 -10.04 0.75
C ALA A 89 -6.81 -9.69 0.08
N ILE A 90 -7.15 -8.40 0.12
CA ILE A 90 -8.33 -7.91 -0.59
C ILE A 90 -7.98 -7.92 -2.08
N ALA A 91 -8.83 -8.55 -2.89
CA ALA A 91 -8.70 -8.53 -4.34
C ALA A 91 -8.54 -7.08 -4.85
N MET A 92 -7.74 -6.88 -5.89
CA MET A 92 -7.49 -5.58 -6.53
C MET A 92 -6.68 -4.57 -5.68
N ARG A 93 -6.07 -5.01 -4.56
CA ARG A 93 -5.14 -4.18 -3.78
C ARG A 93 -3.82 -4.92 -3.60
N MET A 94 -2.78 -4.48 -4.31
CA MET A 94 -1.43 -5.10 -4.32
C MET A 94 -1.46 -6.63 -4.50
N GLU A 95 -2.48 -7.15 -5.21
CA GLU A 95 -2.63 -8.58 -5.44
C GLU A 95 -1.65 -9.03 -6.53
N ILE A 96 -0.83 -10.03 -6.21
CA ILE A 96 0.09 -10.63 -7.19
C ILE A 96 -0.55 -11.90 -7.75
N LYS A 97 -0.65 -11.99 -9.06
CA LYS A 97 -1.20 -13.14 -9.80
C LYS A 97 -0.29 -13.58 -10.93
N ASP A 98 -0.27 -14.87 -11.16
CA ASP A 98 0.28 -15.41 -12.42
C ASP A 98 -0.71 -15.12 -13.55
N GLY A 99 -0.21 -14.54 -14.62
CA GLY A 99 -0.95 -14.31 -15.85
C GLY A 99 -0.58 -15.33 -16.93
N ILE A 100 -1.18 -15.16 -18.10
CA ILE A 100 -0.85 -15.99 -19.28
C ILE A 100 0.57 -15.68 -19.76
N ASN A 101 1.16 -16.60 -20.55
CA ASN A 101 2.49 -16.43 -21.14
C ASN A 101 3.61 -16.13 -20.12
N ASN A 102 3.50 -16.71 -18.92
CA ASN A 102 4.49 -16.55 -17.86
C ASN A 102 4.65 -15.07 -17.39
N CYS A 103 3.63 -14.23 -17.54
CA CYS A 103 3.66 -12.90 -16.97
C CYS A 103 3.21 -12.92 -15.51
N THR A 104 3.66 -11.95 -14.74
CA THR A 104 3.22 -11.70 -13.37
C THR A 104 2.42 -10.41 -13.35
N LEU A 105 1.21 -10.43 -12.81
CA LEU A 105 0.33 -9.27 -12.68
C LEU A 105 0.41 -8.75 -11.24
N VAL A 106 0.66 -7.46 -11.09
CA VAL A 106 0.53 -6.73 -9.82
C VAL A 106 -0.71 -5.86 -9.94
N ASN A 107 -1.79 -6.26 -9.28
CA ASN A 107 -3.10 -5.63 -9.38
C ASN A 107 -3.32 -4.65 -8.22
N ASP A 108 -3.37 -3.36 -8.51
CA ASP A 108 -3.68 -2.28 -7.54
C ASP A 108 -4.60 -1.23 -8.16
N TYR A 109 -5.73 -1.67 -8.71
CA TYR A 109 -6.59 -0.80 -9.51
C TYR A 109 -7.89 -0.34 -8.82
N TYR A 110 -8.13 -0.73 -7.55
CA TYR A 110 -9.37 -0.38 -6.85
C TYR A 110 -9.47 1.12 -6.56
N ASN A 111 -8.39 1.71 -6.06
CA ASN A 111 -8.29 3.15 -5.81
C ASN A 111 -6.82 3.52 -5.80
N SER A 112 -6.35 4.17 -6.85
CA SER A 112 -4.95 4.54 -6.98
C SER A 112 -4.74 5.97 -6.48
N ASP A 113 -3.71 6.14 -5.67
CA ASP A 113 -3.15 7.43 -5.28
C ASP A 113 -1.63 7.41 -5.51
N PRO A 114 -0.94 8.57 -5.53
CA PRO A 114 0.49 8.61 -5.82
C PRO A 114 1.36 7.79 -4.85
N SER A 115 0.92 7.62 -3.60
CA SER A 115 1.69 6.85 -2.60
C SER A 115 1.51 5.34 -2.82
N SER A 116 0.28 4.87 -3.06
CA SER A 116 0.02 3.47 -3.41
C SER A 116 0.66 3.09 -4.74
N PHE A 117 0.66 4.00 -5.72
CA PHE A 117 1.37 3.80 -6.98
C PHE A 117 2.87 3.57 -6.79
N GLN A 118 3.54 4.35 -5.92
CA GLN A 118 4.95 4.14 -5.59
C GLN A 118 5.18 2.76 -4.94
N LEU A 119 4.29 2.32 -4.06
CA LEU A 119 4.36 0.99 -3.45
C LEU A 119 4.20 -0.12 -4.50
N ALA A 120 3.25 0.02 -5.44
CA ALA A 120 3.07 -0.93 -6.53
C ALA A 120 4.32 -1.05 -7.40
N LEU A 121 4.98 0.06 -7.73
CA LEU A 121 6.25 0.07 -8.46
C LEU A 121 7.38 -0.60 -7.67
N ASN A 122 7.45 -0.42 -6.36
CA ASN A 122 8.43 -1.09 -5.52
C ASN A 122 8.21 -2.61 -5.54
N ILE A 123 6.96 -3.07 -5.47
CA ILE A 123 6.63 -4.50 -5.60
C ILE A 123 7.00 -5.01 -6.99
N LEU A 124 6.65 -4.27 -8.05
CA LEU A 124 7.02 -4.63 -9.42
C LEU A 124 8.55 -4.76 -9.59
N ALA A 125 9.31 -3.91 -8.91
CA ALA A 125 10.78 -3.95 -8.93
C ALA A 125 11.36 -5.20 -8.27
N THR A 126 10.64 -5.85 -7.35
CA THR A 126 11.06 -7.11 -6.71
C THR A 126 10.77 -8.34 -7.56
N GLN A 127 9.98 -8.19 -8.63
CA GLN A 127 9.67 -9.31 -9.53
C GLN A 127 10.88 -9.66 -10.42
N ASP A 128 10.77 -10.75 -11.15
CA ASP A 128 11.82 -11.27 -12.03
C ASP A 128 12.40 -10.19 -12.95
N ALA A 129 13.67 -9.85 -12.75
CA ALA A 129 14.36 -8.78 -13.46
C ALA A 129 14.59 -9.11 -14.97
N SER A 130 14.43 -10.37 -15.38
CA SER A 130 14.54 -10.78 -16.79
C SER A 130 13.29 -10.45 -17.60
N LYS A 131 12.17 -10.11 -16.94
CA LYS A 131 10.90 -9.78 -17.58
C LYS A 131 10.81 -8.29 -17.89
N GLU A 132 10.14 -7.96 -18.98
CA GLU A 132 9.78 -6.57 -19.28
C GLU A 132 8.77 -6.05 -18.26
N ARG A 133 8.98 -4.81 -17.80
CA ARG A 133 8.09 -4.15 -16.86
C ARG A 133 7.13 -3.23 -17.60
N VAL A 134 5.86 -3.54 -17.52
CA VAL A 134 4.77 -2.76 -18.12
C VAL A 134 3.91 -2.18 -17.02
N VAL A 135 3.56 -0.91 -17.14
CA VAL A 135 2.65 -0.22 -16.21
C VAL A 135 1.44 0.28 -16.98
N ILE A 136 0.25 -0.06 -16.49
CA ILE A 136 -1.03 0.48 -16.96
C ILE A 136 -1.61 1.32 -15.82
N LEU A 137 -1.88 2.58 -16.06
CA LEU A 137 -2.36 3.53 -15.05
C LEU A 137 -3.55 4.30 -15.59
N SER A 138 -4.60 4.42 -14.78
CA SER A 138 -5.70 5.35 -15.04
C SER A 138 -5.46 6.70 -14.35
N ASP A 139 -6.25 7.72 -14.72
CA ASP A 139 -6.21 9.01 -14.04
C ASP A 139 -6.33 8.86 -12.52
N PHE A 140 -5.55 9.63 -11.79
CA PHE A 140 -5.71 9.77 -10.35
C PHE A 140 -6.90 10.67 -10.03
N MET A 141 -7.72 10.22 -9.07
CA MET A 141 -8.86 10.98 -8.58
C MET A 141 -8.53 11.64 -7.25
N ASP A 142 -9.03 12.87 -7.05
CA ASP A 142 -9.02 13.58 -5.75
C ASP A 142 -7.64 13.69 -5.05
N THR A 143 -6.57 13.89 -5.80
CA THR A 143 -5.21 13.98 -5.23
C THR A 143 -4.94 15.29 -4.50
N GLY A 144 -5.79 16.31 -4.64
CA GLY A 144 -5.55 17.66 -4.12
C GLY A 144 -4.38 18.41 -4.78
N LYS A 145 -3.75 17.83 -5.81
CA LYS A 145 -2.67 18.43 -6.60
C LYS A 145 -3.18 18.82 -7.97
N SER A 146 -2.57 19.85 -8.57
CA SER A 146 -2.81 20.16 -10.00
C SER A 146 -2.21 19.06 -10.89
N GLY A 147 -2.77 18.84 -12.07
CA GLY A 147 -2.20 17.92 -13.06
C GLY A 147 -0.77 18.31 -13.43
N ASP A 148 -0.49 19.61 -13.56
CA ASP A 148 0.81 20.16 -13.92
C ASP A 148 1.92 19.82 -12.91
N ASP A 149 1.58 19.60 -11.62
CA ASP A 149 2.53 19.16 -10.60
C ASP A 149 2.59 17.63 -10.47
N LEU A 150 1.46 16.97 -10.69
CA LEU A 150 1.30 15.55 -10.44
C LEU A 150 1.98 14.71 -11.54
N TYR A 151 1.59 14.91 -12.80
CA TYR A 151 2.00 14.02 -13.89
C TYR A 151 3.49 14.08 -14.23
N PRO A 152 4.18 15.25 -14.20
CA PRO A 152 5.64 15.27 -14.29
C PRO A 152 6.33 14.45 -13.19
N SER A 153 5.79 14.47 -11.95
CA SER A 153 6.31 13.67 -10.84
C SER A 153 6.11 12.17 -11.08
N ILE A 154 4.96 11.76 -11.61
CA ILE A 154 4.67 10.36 -11.99
C ILE A 154 5.61 9.91 -13.11
N ALA A 155 5.81 10.74 -14.13
CA ALA A 155 6.73 10.44 -15.24
C ALA A 155 8.16 10.23 -14.76
N GLU A 156 8.63 11.04 -13.80
CA GLU A 156 9.95 10.87 -13.19
C GLU A 156 10.03 9.55 -12.41
N THR A 157 9.00 9.22 -11.64
CA THR A 157 8.93 7.97 -10.88
C THR A 157 9.00 6.75 -11.81
N LEU A 158 8.29 6.78 -12.95
CA LEU A 158 8.35 5.71 -13.95
C LEU A 158 9.75 5.57 -14.58
N ARG A 159 10.43 6.69 -14.86
CA ARG A 159 11.81 6.67 -15.39
C ARG A 159 12.77 6.00 -14.41
N GLN A 160 12.67 6.34 -13.12
CA GLN A 160 13.51 5.75 -12.07
C GLN A 160 13.24 4.26 -11.88
N ALA A 161 12.00 3.80 -12.11
CA ALA A 161 11.60 2.40 -12.00
C ALA A 161 12.02 1.53 -13.22
N ASN A 162 12.64 2.12 -14.26
CA ASN A 162 13.04 1.42 -15.50
C ASN A 162 11.87 0.68 -16.16
N ILE A 163 10.77 1.38 -16.38
CA ILE A 163 9.57 0.82 -17.02
C ILE A 163 9.78 0.73 -18.54
N SER A 164 9.59 -0.46 -19.11
CA SER A 164 9.77 -0.74 -20.53
C SER A 164 8.65 -0.16 -21.40
N LEU A 165 7.41 -0.17 -20.87
CA LEU A 165 6.23 0.39 -21.52
C LEU A 165 5.29 0.97 -20.47
N PHE A 166 4.88 2.20 -20.69
CA PHE A 166 3.82 2.86 -19.92
C PHE A 166 2.56 3.02 -20.77
N ILE A 167 1.40 2.71 -20.18
CA ILE A 167 0.10 2.90 -20.81
C ILE A 167 -0.76 3.74 -19.86
N GLY A 168 -1.05 4.96 -20.28
CA GLY A 168 -1.94 5.88 -19.57
C GLY A 168 -3.36 5.80 -20.12
N ILE A 169 -4.36 5.65 -19.27
CA ILE A 169 -5.77 5.62 -19.63
C ILE A 169 -6.48 6.73 -18.87
N GLY A 170 -7.01 7.69 -19.60
CA GLY A 170 -7.75 8.80 -19.04
C GLY A 170 -7.41 10.12 -19.72
N LYS A 171 -8.30 11.08 -19.54
CA LYS A 171 -8.23 12.38 -20.18
C LYS A 171 -7.02 13.20 -19.67
N HIS A 172 -6.83 13.22 -18.36
CA HIS A 172 -5.74 13.99 -17.75
C HIS A 172 -4.36 13.43 -18.10
N LEU A 173 -4.19 12.09 -18.07
CA LEU A 173 -2.97 11.45 -18.55
C LEU A 173 -2.71 11.75 -20.02
N SER A 174 -3.75 11.76 -20.86
CA SER A 174 -3.65 12.07 -22.28
C SER A 174 -3.28 13.54 -22.55
N GLU A 175 -3.78 14.47 -21.76
CA GLU A 175 -3.42 15.90 -21.80
C GLU A 175 -1.94 16.12 -21.45
N HIS A 176 -1.42 15.37 -20.47
CA HIS A 176 -0.05 15.44 -19.98
C HIS A 176 0.94 14.48 -20.67
N ARG A 177 0.55 13.84 -21.79
CA ARG A 177 1.39 12.84 -22.49
C ARG A 177 2.82 13.31 -22.81
N HIS A 178 3.02 14.62 -22.93
CA HIS A 178 4.32 15.23 -23.27
C HIS A 178 5.34 15.12 -22.12
N ASP A 179 4.92 14.84 -20.89
CA ASP A 179 5.80 14.65 -19.74
C ASP A 179 6.44 13.25 -19.70
N PHE A 180 5.84 12.29 -20.41
CA PHE A 180 6.21 10.88 -20.38
C PHE A 180 7.21 10.50 -21.49
N ALA A 181 7.86 9.35 -21.34
CA ALA A 181 8.82 8.84 -22.30
C ALA A 181 8.17 8.49 -23.65
N ALA A 182 8.96 8.50 -24.72
CA ALA A 182 8.48 8.27 -26.09
C ALA A 182 7.88 6.86 -26.32
N ASN A 183 8.19 5.88 -25.49
CA ASN A 183 7.62 4.54 -25.51
C ASN A 183 6.29 4.43 -24.75
N SER A 184 5.70 5.54 -24.31
CA SER A 184 4.40 5.57 -23.64
C SER A 184 3.25 5.61 -24.65
N ARG A 185 2.12 5.02 -24.26
CA ARG A 185 0.87 5.02 -25.05
C ARG A 185 -0.25 5.62 -24.20
N PHE A 186 -1.16 6.36 -24.83
CA PHE A 186 -2.25 7.04 -24.14
C PHE A 186 -3.58 6.80 -24.83
N TYR A 187 -4.60 6.57 -23.99
CA TYR A 187 -5.98 6.37 -24.40
C TYR A 187 -6.87 7.24 -23.51
N GLU A 188 -7.89 7.88 -24.09
CA GLU A 188 -8.79 8.75 -23.32
C GLU A 188 -9.74 7.96 -22.43
N ASP A 189 -10.03 6.72 -22.80
CA ASP A 189 -10.90 5.79 -22.07
C ASP A 189 -10.52 4.32 -22.34
N THR A 190 -11.21 3.41 -21.65
CA THR A 190 -10.98 1.97 -21.78
C THR A 190 -11.59 1.35 -23.05
N GLU A 191 -12.48 2.06 -23.76
CA GLU A 191 -13.09 1.53 -24.99
C GLU A 191 -12.10 1.58 -26.15
N HIS A 192 -11.13 2.50 -26.08
CA HIS A 192 -10.10 2.70 -27.10
C HIS A 192 -8.78 1.96 -26.76
N PHE A 193 -8.68 1.39 -25.58
CA PHE A 193 -7.52 0.57 -25.12
C PHE A 193 -7.66 -0.86 -25.62
#